data_b3b62164dea38c61bd1b2f66e694f6a8
#
_entry.id   b3b62164dea38c61bd1b2f66e694f6a8
#
_cell.length_a   1.000
_cell.length_b   1.000
_cell.length_c   1.000
_cell.angle_alpha   90.00
_cell.angle_beta   90.00
_cell.angle_gamma   90.00
#
_symmetry.space_group_name_H-M   'P 1'
#
loop_
_entity.id
_entity.type
_entity.pdbx_description
1 polymer ?
#
loop_
_entity_poly.entity_id
_entity_poly.type
_entity_poly.pdbx_seq_one_letter_code
_entity_poly.pdbx_strand_id
1 'polypeptide(L)'
;MIFWIEKEFKDEYIDSANNDGLRCKYPIGFDEQIKTKVNEFVKFIRKNYYFPIRLNVEFFDQTHFLHQTDGHKFYGIFYDGDSSKNIYPKICIASRVTERNLIEDVLFSVAHEITHYYQWYFMEDNERTERSLEIEANKWAKYILYTYLET
;
A
#
# COMPACT_ATOMS: atom_id res chain seq x y z
N MET A 1 6.04 -12.91 11.98
CA MET A 1 5.35 -11.68 12.37
C MET A 1 6.07 -10.48 11.80
N ILE A 2 5.33 -9.51 11.25
CA ILE A 2 5.96 -8.32 10.70
C ILE A 2 5.89 -7.23 11.74
N PHE A 3 6.64 -7.41 12.76
CA PHE A 3 6.56 -6.48 13.90
C PHE A 3 6.93 -5.03 13.52
N TRP A 4 7.74 -4.86 12.49
CA TRP A 4 8.20 -3.54 12.09
C TRP A 4 7.12 -2.68 11.41
N ILE A 5 5.97 -3.24 11.09
CA ILE A 5 4.85 -2.46 10.55
C ILE A 5 3.72 -2.29 11.57
N GLU A 6 3.81 -2.93 12.72
CA GLU A 6 2.75 -2.87 13.73
C GLU A 6 2.90 -1.66 14.66
N LYS A 7 1.77 -1.20 15.18
CA LYS A 7 1.75 0.02 16.01
C LYS A 7 2.57 -0.07 17.28
N GLU A 8 2.86 -1.25 17.76
CA GLU A 8 3.64 -1.42 19.00
C GLU A 8 5.06 -0.87 18.88
N PHE A 9 5.55 -0.63 17.64
CA PHE A 9 6.88 -0.06 17.44
C PHE A 9 6.85 1.45 17.21
N LYS A 10 5.70 2.08 17.31
CA LYS A 10 5.55 3.50 16.99
C LYS A 10 6.41 4.44 17.84
N ASP A 11 6.68 4.09 19.08
CA ASP A 11 7.42 4.97 19.97
C ASP A 11 8.88 5.19 19.53
N GLU A 12 9.40 4.29 18.70
CA GLU A 12 10.74 4.42 18.15
C GLU A 12 10.76 5.27 16.88
N TYR A 13 9.61 5.41 16.22
CA TYR A 13 9.53 6.03 14.92
C TYR A 13 8.47 7.12 14.88
N ILE A 14 8.56 8.08 15.77
CA ILE A 14 7.58 8.95 15.92
C ILE A 14 7.46 9.95 14.97
N ASP A 15 6.90 10.69 14.76
CA ASP A 15 6.85 11.77 14.15
C ASP A 15 5.68 12.02 13.50
N SER A 16 5.37 12.32 12.97
CA SER A 16 4.36 12.76 12.22
C SER A 16 3.31 11.87 11.89
N ALA A 17 3.50 10.73 12.11
CA ALA A 17 2.55 9.79 11.72
C ALA A 17 1.41 9.77 12.63
N ASN A 18 0.62 10.62 12.56
CA ASN A 18 -0.61 10.63 13.27
C ASN A 18 -1.66 10.00 12.39
N ASN A 19 -2.90 10.34 12.56
CA ASN A 19 -4.03 9.78 11.81
C ASN A 19 -3.96 10.08 10.31
N ASP A 20 -3.15 11.03 9.90
CA ASP A 20 -3.01 11.40 8.51
C ASP A 20 -1.82 10.72 7.82
N GLY A 21 -1.21 9.75 8.48
CA GLY A 21 -0.05 9.06 7.91
C GLY A 21 -0.36 8.31 6.63
N LEU A 22 -1.59 7.87 6.42
CA LEU A 22 -2.02 7.20 5.19
C LEU A 22 -3.14 8.03 4.57
N ARG A 23 -2.89 8.62 3.41
CA ARG A 23 -3.86 9.47 2.73
C ARG A 23 -4.25 8.93 1.38
N CYS A 24 -5.56 8.85 1.13
CA CYS A 24 -6.10 8.31 -0.10
C CYS A 24 -6.66 9.41 -0.99
N LYS A 25 -6.48 9.25 -2.29
CA LYS A 25 -7.02 10.14 -3.30
C LYS A 25 -7.72 9.31 -4.37
N TYR A 26 -8.94 9.69 -4.69
CA TYR A 26 -9.76 9.02 -5.72
C TYR A 26 -10.03 9.97 -6.87
N PRO A 27 -10.18 9.45 -8.10
CA PRO A 27 -10.57 10.30 -9.23
C PRO A 27 -12.02 10.78 -9.06
N ILE A 28 -12.33 11.90 -9.70
CA ILE A 28 -13.70 12.43 -9.70
C ILE A 28 -14.62 11.41 -10.36
N GLY A 29 -15.76 11.15 -9.74
CA GLY A 29 -16.71 10.19 -10.27
C GLY A 29 -16.37 8.72 -10.01
N PHE A 30 -15.40 8.47 -9.13
CA PHE A 30 -15.04 7.09 -8.79
C PHE A 30 -16.25 6.37 -8.16
N ASP A 31 -16.37 5.08 -8.41
CA ASP A 31 -17.49 4.26 -7.91
C ASP A 31 -17.58 4.34 -6.39
N GLU A 32 -18.71 4.81 -5.89
CA GLU A 32 -18.91 5.03 -4.44
C GLU A 32 -18.91 3.74 -3.63
N GLN A 33 -19.39 2.63 -4.20
CA GLN A 33 -19.38 1.35 -3.48
C GLN A 33 -17.98 0.82 -3.31
N ILE A 34 -17.16 0.94 -4.33
CA ILE A 34 -15.76 0.53 -4.27
C ILE A 34 -15.00 1.43 -3.30
N LYS A 35 -15.22 2.73 -3.39
CA LYS A 35 -14.59 3.69 -2.49
C LYS A 35 -14.91 3.39 -1.03
N THR A 36 -16.15 3.05 -0.71
CA THR A 36 -16.57 2.70 0.63
C THR A 36 -15.82 1.46 1.13
N LYS A 37 -15.75 0.43 0.32
CA LYS A 37 -15.05 -0.82 0.69
C LYS A 37 -13.56 -0.61 0.89
N VAL A 38 -12.94 0.18 0.01
CA VAL A 38 -11.52 0.51 0.15
C VAL A 38 -11.28 1.34 1.40
N ASN A 39 -12.13 2.33 1.67
CA ASN A 39 -12.00 3.16 2.86
C ASN A 39 -12.13 2.35 4.17
N GLU A 40 -12.98 1.35 4.20
CA GLU A 40 -13.08 0.45 5.36
C GLU A 40 -11.78 -0.30 5.60
N PHE A 41 -11.18 -0.81 4.54
CA PHE A 41 -9.89 -1.50 4.63
C PHE A 41 -8.78 -0.54 5.06
N VAL A 42 -8.73 0.64 4.48
CA VAL A 42 -7.73 1.66 4.84
C VAL A 42 -7.89 2.07 6.31
N LYS A 43 -9.11 2.17 6.79
CA LYS A 43 -9.38 2.47 8.20
C LYS A 43 -8.83 1.37 9.12
N PHE A 44 -9.01 0.10 8.74
CA PHE A 44 -8.42 -1.03 9.45
C PHE A 44 -6.89 -0.90 9.46
N ILE A 45 -6.28 -0.58 8.33
CA ILE A 45 -4.83 -0.42 8.24
C ILE A 45 -4.34 0.71 9.14
N ARG A 46 -4.99 1.87 9.11
CA ARG A 46 -4.61 2.99 9.96
C ARG A 46 -4.70 2.64 11.46
N LYS A 47 -5.65 1.80 11.81
CA LYS A 47 -5.85 1.41 13.21
C LYS A 47 -4.76 0.46 13.70
N ASN A 48 -4.29 -0.43 12.84
CA ASN A 48 -3.42 -1.53 13.23
C ASN A 48 -1.94 -1.33 12.90
N TYR A 49 -1.62 -0.46 11.95
CA TYR A 49 -0.24 -0.29 11.48
C TYR A 49 0.18 1.17 11.60
N TYR A 50 1.51 1.38 11.72
CA TYR A 50 2.05 2.69 11.96
C TYR A 50 2.74 3.23 10.71
N PHE A 51 2.51 4.50 10.41
CA PHE A 51 3.09 5.16 9.23
C PHE A 51 4.02 6.28 9.69
N PRO A 52 5.31 6.01 9.82
CA PRO A 52 6.27 7.03 10.30
C PRO A 52 6.44 8.22 9.37
N ILE A 53 6.22 8.02 8.07
CA ILE A 53 6.21 9.10 7.09
C ILE A 53 4.89 9.01 6.33
N ARG A 54 4.32 10.17 6.02
CA ARG A 54 3.07 10.23 5.25
C ARG A 54 3.20 9.44 3.95
N LEU A 55 2.25 8.53 3.72
CA LEU A 55 2.14 7.76 2.50
C LEU A 55 0.88 8.19 1.75
N ASN A 56 1.03 8.61 0.51
CA ASN A 56 -0.09 8.97 -0.34
C ASN A 56 -0.48 7.76 -1.19
N VAL A 57 -1.76 7.41 -1.21
CA VAL A 57 -2.28 6.32 -2.02
C VAL A 57 -3.24 6.92 -3.04
N GLU A 58 -2.90 6.79 -4.32
CA GLU A 58 -3.74 7.27 -5.40
C GLU A 58 -4.41 6.10 -6.09
N PHE A 59 -5.74 6.16 -6.16
CA PHE A 59 -6.53 5.14 -6.84
C PHE A 59 -6.86 5.61 -8.25
N PHE A 60 -6.75 4.68 -9.20
CA PHE A 60 -7.03 4.96 -10.60
C PHE A 60 -8.17 4.11 -11.09
N ASP A 61 -9.06 4.70 -11.87
CA ASP A 61 -10.19 3.98 -12.46
C ASP A 61 -9.73 3.21 -13.69
N GLN A 62 -8.86 2.25 -13.46
CA GLN A 62 -8.25 1.38 -14.46
C GLN A 62 -8.23 -0.04 -13.91
N THR A 63 -8.30 -1.04 -14.79
CA THR A 63 -8.23 -2.43 -14.37
C THR A 63 -6.80 -2.87 -14.10
N HIS A 64 -5.84 -2.25 -14.75
CA HIS A 64 -4.42 -2.57 -14.64
C HIS A 64 -3.59 -1.42 -15.20
N PHE A 65 -2.29 -1.48 -14.95
CA PHE A 65 -1.30 -0.63 -15.61
C PHE A 65 -0.48 -1.49 -16.55
N LEU A 66 0.18 -0.86 -17.53
CA LEU A 66 1.07 -1.54 -18.46
C LEU A 66 2.49 -1.07 -18.23
N HIS A 67 3.42 -2.04 -18.17
CA HIS A 67 4.83 -1.73 -18.04
C HIS A 67 5.35 -1.14 -19.35
N GLN A 68 6.11 -0.07 -19.27
CA GLN A 68 6.53 0.68 -20.45
C GLN A 68 7.46 -0.07 -21.38
N THR A 69 8.26 -1.00 -20.83
CA THR A 69 9.26 -1.70 -21.65
C THR A 69 8.72 -2.93 -22.34
N ASP A 70 7.95 -3.77 -21.66
CA ASP A 70 7.49 -5.05 -22.22
C ASP A 70 5.98 -5.19 -22.27
N GLY A 71 5.24 -4.20 -21.77
CA GLY A 71 3.78 -4.21 -21.84
C GLY A 71 3.09 -5.18 -20.89
N HIS A 72 3.82 -5.82 -19.97
CA HIS A 72 3.13 -6.71 -19.03
C HIS A 72 2.23 -5.92 -18.08
N LYS A 73 1.20 -6.58 -17.57
CA LYS A 73 0.22 -5.97 -16.69
C LYS A 73 0.68 -5.98 -15.24
N PHE A 74 0.40 -4.89 -14.53
CA PHE A 74 0.56 -4.85 -13.08
C PHE A 74 -0.58 -4.04 -12.48
N TYR A 75 -0.78 -4.15 -11.16
CA TYR A 75 -1.97 -3.62 -10.50
C TYR A 75 -1.67 -2.59 -9.43
N GLY A 76 -0.45 -2.46 -9.03
CA GLY A 76 0.00 -1.46 -8.07
C GLY A 76 1.47 -1.17 -8.24
N ILE A 77 1.90 -0.02 -7.74
CA ILE A 77 3.31 0.35 -7.75
C ILE A 77 3.59 1.27 -6.57
N PHE A 78 4.76 1.11 -5.97
CA PHE A 78 5.26 1.97 -4.92
C PHE A 78 6.38 2.85 -5.47
N TYR A 79 6.32 4.13 -5.17
CA TYR A 79 7.36 5.09 -5.48
C TYR A 79 8.03 5.56 -4.19
N ASP A 80 9.36 5.51 -4.14
CA ASP A 80 10.13 5.96 -2.99
C ASP A 80 9.89 7.44 -2.71
N GLY A 81 9.94 7.80 -1.45
CA GLY A 81 9.99 9.20 -1.06
C GLY A 81 11.41 9.74 -1.16
N ASP A 82 11.53 11.05 -1.12
CA ASP A 82 12.83 11.73 -1.12
C ASP A 82 12.74 12.96 -0.21
N SER A 83 13.25 12.83 1.00
CA SER A 83 13.18 13.91 1.98
C SER A 83 13.98 15.14 1.56
N SER A 84 15.04 14.97 0.79
CA SER A 84 15.85 16.10 0.31
C SER A 84 15.09 16.98 -0.67
N LYS A 85 14.08 16.42 -1.34
CA LYS A 85 13.23 17.13 -2.30
C LYS A 85 11.81 17.36 -1.79
N ASN A 86 11.53 17.05 -0.53
CA ASN A 86 10.19 17.12 0.06
C ASN A 86 9.16 16.30 -0.70
N ILE A 87 9.56 15.11 -1.16
CA ILE A 87 8.66 14.20 -1.88
C ILE A 87 8.26 13.09 -0.92
N TYR A 88 6.95 12.94 -0.70
CA TYR A 88 6.41 11.83 0.08
C TYR A 88 6.37 10.55 -0.76
N PRO A 89 6.57 9.39 -0.13
CA PRO A 89 6.34 8.13 -0.84
C PRO A 89 4.89 8.03 -1.31
N LYS A 90 4.67 7.31 -2.38
CA LYS A 90 3.38 7.22 -3.03
C LYS A 90 3.11 5.82 -3.55
N ILE A 91 1.86 5.40 -3.46
CA ILE A 91 1.38 4.16 -4.05
C ILE A 91 0.31 4.51 -5.09
N CYS A 92 0.36 3.86 -6.24
CA CYS A 92 -0.70 3.96 -7.24
C CYS A 92 -1.36 2.59 -7.39
N ILE A 93 -2.69 2.54 -7.36
CA ILE A 93 -3.46 1.29 -7.39
C ILE A 93 -4.49 1.34 -8.53
N ALA A 94 -4.49 0.29 -9.36
CA ALA A 94 -5.52 0.07 -10.36
C ALA A 94 -6.75 -0.47 -9.66
N SER A 95 -7.83 0.28 -9.65
CA SER A 95 -8.95 0.07 -8.73
C SER A 95 -10.29 -0.20 -9.40
N ARG A 96 -10.33 -0.30 -10.73
CA ARG A 96 -11.57 -0.67 -11.41
C ARG A 96 -11.86 -2.15 -11.17
N VAL A 97 -12.98 -2.43 -10.53
CA VAL A 97 -13.37 -3.79 -10.23
C VAL A 97 -14.02 -4.43 -11.47
N THR A 98 -13.50 -5.59 -11.85
CA THR A 98 -14.01 -6.42 -12.95
C THR A 98 -13.92 -7.87 -12.54
N GLU A 99 -14.30 -8.79 -13.43
CA GLU A 99 -14.17 -10.23 -13.19
C GLU A 99 -12.72 -10.66 -12.94
N ARG A 100 -11.76 -9.90 -13.45
CA ARG A 100 -10.33 -10.22 -13.33
C ARG A 100 -9.59 -9.37 -12.30
N ASN A 101 -10.26 -8.38 -11.74
CA ASN A 101 -9.72 -7.54 -10.68
C ASN A 101 -10.84 -7.32 -9.66
N LEU A 102 -11.03 -8.31 -8.80
CA LEU A 102 -12.09 -8.28 -7.78
C LEU A 102 -11.73 -7.28 -6.69
N ILE A 103 -12.71 -6.93 -5.87
CA ILE A 103 -12.46 -6.01 -4.77
C ILE A 103 -11.34 -6.53 -3.86
N GLU A 104 -11.30 -7.83 -3.60
CA GLU A 104 -10.24 -8.40 -2.77
C GLU A 104 -8.87 -8.28 -3.42
N ASP A 105 -8.79 -8.32 -4.74
CA ASP A 105 -7.54 -8.09 -5.47
C ASP A 105 -7.07 -6.65 -5.32
N VAL A 106 -8.00 -5.70 -5.34
CA VAL A 106 -7.68 -4.28 -5.11
C VAL A 106 -7.13 -4.11 -3.69
N LEU A 107 -7.78 -4.68 -2.68
CA LEU A 107 -7.31 -4.60 -1.30
C LEU A 107 -5.95 -5.28 -1.14
N PHE A 108 -5.75 -6.43 -1.79
CA PHE A 108 -4.46 -7.10 -1.79
C PHE A 108 -3.37 -6.21 -2.39
N SER A 109 -3.65 -5.54 -3.50
CA SER A 109 -2.69 -4.64 -4.13
C SER A 109 -2.30 -3.50 -3.19
N VAL A 110 -3.26 -2.93 -2.47
CA VAL A 110 -2.97 -1.89 -1.47
C VAL A 110 -2.01 -2.43 -0.40
N ALA A 111 -2.31 -3.60 0.18
CA ALA A 111 -1.48 -4.20 1.22
C ALA A 111 -0.08 -4.57 0.72
N HIS A 112 0.00 -5.06 -0.52
CA HIS A 112 1.27 -5.40 -1.16
C HIS A 112 2.18 -4.17 -1.29
N GLU A 113 1.64 -3.07 -1.81
CA GLU A 113 2.43 -1.85 -1.99
C GLU A 113 2.77 -1.19 -0.64
N ILE A 114 1.89 -1.28 0.35
CA ILE A 114 2.19 -0.81 1.71
C ILE A 114 3.38 -1.58 2.29
N THR A 115 3.48 -2.88 2.02
CA THR A 115 4.65 -3.65 2.45
C THR A 115 5.94 -3.10 1.83
N HIS A 116 5.91 -2.73 0.55
CA HIS A 116 7.05 -2.08 -0.09
C HIS A 116 7.41 -0.75 0.58
N TYR A 117 6.42 0.01 1.04
CA TYR A 117 6.64 1.24 1.81
C TYR A 117 7.46 0.94 3.08
N TYR A 118 7.08 -0.11 3.83
CA TYR A 118 7.82 -0.48 5.03
C TYR A 118 9.20 -1.02 4.71
N GLN A 119 9.34 -1.79 3.65
CA GLN A 119 10.65 -2.24 3.19
C GLN A 119 11.56 -1.05 2.89
N TRP A 120 11.04 -0.05 2.18
CA TRP A 120 11.78 1.16 1.87
C TRP A 120 12.18 1.93 3.13
N TYR A 121 11.25 2.11 4.05
CA TYR A 121 11.50 2.93 5.24
C TYR A 121 12.46 2.27 6.22
N PHE A 122 12.29 0.97 6.49
CA PHE A 122 13.04 0.30 7.54
C PHE A 122 14.32 -0.38 7.06
N MET A 123 14.50 -0.56 5.77
CA MET A 123 15.67 -1.27 5.28
C MET A 123 16.79 -0.31 4.96
N GLU A 124 17.86 -0.43 5.73
CA GLU A 124 19.05 0.38 5.53
C GLU A 124 19.97 -0.23 4.49
N ASP A 125 19.77 -1.50 4.16
CA ASP A 125 20.68 -2.26 3.33
C ASP A 125 19.96 -2.87 2.14
N ASN A 126 20.41 -2.55 0.96
CA ASN A 126 19.82 -3.02 -0.28
C ASN A 126 20.45 -4.27 -0.82
N GLU A 127 20.94 -5.16 0.04
CA GLU A 127 21.49 -6.44 -0.40
C GLU A 127 20.40 -7.43 -0.81
N ARG A 128 19.14 -7.13 -0.53
CA ARG A 128 18.05 -8.02 -0.89
C ARG A 128 17.73 -7.91 -2.38
N THR A 129 17.44 -9.05 -2.99
CA THR A 129 17.03 -9.07 -4.39
C THR A 129 15.58 -8.57 -4.52
N GLU A 130 15.25 -8.07 -5.71
CA GLU A 130 13.89 -7.69 -6.03
C GLU A 130 12.91 -8.84 -5.80
N ARG A 131 13.30 -10.05 -6.19
CA ARG A 131 12.48 -11.24 -5.95
C ARG A 131 12.20 -11.48 -4.47
N SER A 132 13.20 -11.32 -3.61
CA SER A 132 13.04 -11.47 -2.17
C SER A 132 12.04 -10.46 -1.61
N LEU A 133 12.11 -9.21 -2.06
CA LEU A 133 11.19 -8.16 -1.65
C LEU A 133 9.76 -8.46 -2.10
N GLU A 134 9.60 -8.96 -3.31
CA GLU A 134 8.28 -9.32 -3.85
C GLU A 134 7.66 -10.51 -3.12
N ILE A 135 8.43 -11.53 -2.80
CA ILE A 135 7.94 -12.68 -2.04
C ILE A 135 7.45 -12.24 -0.66
N GLU A 136 8.22 -11.40 0.00
CA GLU A 136 7.83 -10.87 1.31
C GLU A 136 6.58 -10.00 1.21
N ALA A 137 6.49 -9.13 0.19
CA ALA A 137 5.33 -8.28 0.00
C ALA A 137 4.06 -9.10 -0.23
N ASN A 138 4.14 -10.17 -1.01
CA ASN A 138 3.01 -11.07 -1.22
C ASN A 138 2.60 -11.78 0.08
N LYS A 139 3.57 -12.24 0.84
CA LYS A 139 3.31 -12.94 2.12
C LYS A 139 2.57 -12.04 3.09
N TRP A 140 3.05 -10.83 3.27
CA TRP A 140 2.45 -9.92 4.24
C TRP A 140 1.15 -9.30 3.75
N ALA A 141 1.00 -9.12 2.44
CA ALA A 141 -0.27 -8.69 1.88
C ALA A 141 -1.38 -9.71 2.16
N LYS A 142 -1.07 -11.01 2.03
CA LYS A 142 -2.02 -12.07 2.40
C LYS A 142 -2.37 -12.03 3.87
N TYR A 143 -1.38 -11.86 4.73
CA TYR A 143 -1.59 -11.79 6.18
C TYR A 143 -2.50 -10.60 6.53
N ILE A 144 -2.22 -9.43 6.00
CA ILE A 144 -2.98 -8.21 6.27
C ILE A 144 -4.43 -8.38 5.79
N LEU A 145 -4.61 -8.86 4.56
CA LEU A 145 -5.94 -9.03 3.98
C LEU A 145 -6.75 -10.07 4.74
N TYR A 146 -6.18 -11.23 5.04
CA TYR A 146 -6.91 -12.27 5.76
C TYR A 146 -7.26 -11.84 7.17
N THR A 147 -6.36 -11.13 7.85
CA THR A 147 -6.65 -10.60 9.18
C THR A 147 -7.82 -9.63 9.13
N TYR A 148 -7.86 -8.78 8.12
CA TYR A 148 -8.98 -7.87 7.91
C TYR A 148 -10.29 -8.61 7.65
N LEU A 149 -10.27 -9.61 6.78
CA LEU A 149 -11.48 -10.36 6.41
C LEU A 149 -12.04 -11.18 7.58
N GLU A 150 -11.23 -11.51 8.55
CA GLU A 150 -11.67 -12.21 9.77
C GLU A 150 -12.26 -11.29 10.83
N THR A 151 -12.17 -10.00 10.64
CA THR A 151 -12.79 -9.04 11.57
C THR A 151 -14.25 -8.70 11.15
#